data_ab128774956572141d667babc9354c07
#
_entry.id   ab128774956572141d667babc9354c07
#
_cell.length_a   1.000
_cell.length_b   1.000
_cell.length_c   1.000
_cell.angle_alpha   90.00
_cell.angle_beta   90.00
_cell.angle_gamma   90.00
#
_symmetry.space_group_name_H-M   'P 1'
#
loop_
_entity.id
_entity.type
_entity.pdbx_description
1 polymer ?
#
loop_
_entity_poly.entity_id
_entity_poly.type
_entity_poly.pdbx_seq_one_letter_code
_entity_poly.pdbx_strand_id
1 'polypeptide(L)'
;MKISKIINNNVVSTWDDEGREIIVMGRGVGFKAREGSSIDDEKVEKVFRLDSQNTMDKFKELLVNLPMEHVQISAEIISYAKGVLNRPINPNVYITLTDHINFALERFKQKMMFTNPLIREVRSFYHEEYLIGEYAIAMIDRDLGIKLPVDEAASIALHIVNAEYDAPMGDTIKITNLIQQVSEVVEEYFNIKLD
;
A
#
# COMPACT_ATOMS: atom_id res chain seq x y z
N MET A 1 6.20 26.22 -0.95
CA MET A 1 4.77 25.86 -0.77
C MET A 1 4.26 26.41 0.55
N LYS A 2 2.95 26.75 0.66
CA LYS A 2 2.34 27.25 1.92
C LYS A 2 1.36 26.20 2.47
N ILE A 3 1.39 25.96 3.76
CA ILE A 3 0.50 25.01 4.43
C ILE A 3 -0.96 25.47 4.26
N SER A 4 -1.79 24.62 3.70
CA SER A 4 -3.24 24.80 3.62
C SER A 4 -3.93 24.26 4.87
N LYS A 5 -3.55 23.04 5.30
CA LYS A 5 -4.09 22.39 6.48
C LYS A 5 -3.02 21.52 7.15
N ILE A 6 -3.03 21.50 8.48
CA ILE A 6 -2.18 20.62 9.27
C ILE A 6 -3.01 19.36 9.60
N ILE A 7 -2.54 18.18 9.18
CA ILE A 7 -3.16 16.89 9.45
C ILE A 7 -2.65 16.35 10.78
N ASN A 8 -1.33 16.33 10.94
CA ASN A 8 -0.66 16.02 12.20
C ASN A 8 0.75 16.65 12.23
N ASN A 9 1.58 16.33 13.22
CA ASN A 9 2.92 16.93 13.36
C ASN A 9 3.87 16.63 12.18
N ASN A 10 3.57 15.58 11.39
CA ASN A 10 4.44 15.08 10.33
C ASN A 10 3.78 15.15 8.95
N VAL A 11 2.52 15.60 8.87
CA VAL A 11 1.76 15.61 7.62
C VAL A 11 0.95 16.90 7.52
N VAL A 12 1.09 17.56 6.38
CA VAL A 12 0.32 18.77 6.04
C VAL A 12 -0.25 18.65 4.64
N SER A 13 -1.32 19.39 4.32
CA SER A 13 -1.74 19.57 2.94
C SER A 13 -1.38 20.97 2.44
N THR A 14 -1.16 21.07 1.14
CA THR A 14 -0.87 22.30 0.41
C THR A 14 -1.41 22.20 -1.01
N TRP A 15 -1.22 23.25 -1.80
CA TRP A 15 -1.57 23.29 -3.21
C TRP A 15 -0.30 23.29 -4.06
N ASP A 16 -0.28 22.50 -5.13
CA ASP A 16 0.80 22.55 -6.12
C ASP A 16 0.61 23.75 -7.10
N ASP A 17 1.57 23.93 -8.00
CA ASP A 17 1.56 25.02 -8.97
C ASP A 17 0.41 24.92 -9.99
N GLU A 18 -0.21 23.75 -10.10
CA GLU A 18 -1.38 23.49 -10.96
C GLU A 18 -2.71 23.67 -10.21
N GLY A 19 -2.66 24.07 -8.94
CA GLY A 19 -3.84 24.27 -8.10
C GLY A 19 -4.50 22.97 -7.62
N ARG A 20 -3.77 21.87 -7.60
CA ARG A 20 -4.23 20.59 -7.05
C ARG A 20 -3.79 20.45 -5.60
N GLU A 21 -4.66 19.95 -4.76
CA GLU A 21 -4.28 19.64 -3.38
C GLU A 21 -3.31 18.46 -3.34
N ILE A 22 -2.23 18.63 -2.59
CA ILE A 22 -1.22 17.60 -2.36
C ILE A 22 -0.97 17.43 -0.86
N ILE A 23 -0.57 16.22 -0.45
CA ILE A 23 -0.15 15.94 0.91
C ILE A 23 1.38 15.91 0.95
N VAL A 24 1.94 16.62 1.90
CA VAL A 24 3.38 16.66 2.18
C VAL A 24 3.64 15.99 3.51
N MET A 25 4.50 14.99 3.51
CA MET A 25 4.92 14.24 4.67
C MET A 25 6.42 14.45 4.92
N GLY A 26 6.75 14.57 6.21
CA GLY A 26 8.13 14.66 6.66
C GLY A 26 8.20 14.95 8.15
N ARG A 27 9.27 14.49 8.79
CA ARG A 27 9.42 14.59 10.24
C ARG A 27 9.34 16.04 10.74
N GLY A 28 8.29 16.32 11.49
CA GLY A 28 8.06 17.64 12.08
C GLY A 28 7.65 18.74 11.10
N VAL A 29 7.20 18.40 9.87
CA VAL A 29 6.77 19.39 8.86
C VAL A 29 5.56 20.20 9.32
N GLY A 30 4.67 19.61 10.14
CA GLY A 30 3.51 20.26 10.75
C GLY A 30 3.73 20.72 12.21
N PHE A 31 4.90 20.39 12.80
CA PHE A 31 5.14 20.66 14.22
C PHE A 31 5.28 22.16 14.49
N LYS A 32 4.43 22.70 15.36
CA LYS A 32 4.30 24.14 15.67
C LYS A 32 4.04 25.04 14.46
N ALA A 33 3.70 24.44 13.30
CA ALA A 33 3.32 25.19 12.12
C ALA A 33 1.92 25.81 12.27
N ARG A 34 1.58 26.74 11.38
CA ARG A 34 0.24 27.35 11.25
C ARG A 34 -0.18 27.32 9.79
N GLU A 35 -1.47 27.28 9.55
CA GLU A 35 -2.00 27.48 8.20
C GLU A 35 -1.48 28.80 7.61
N GLY A 36 -1.08 28.78 6.35
CA GLY A 36 -0.43 29.90 5.65
C GLY A 36 1.08 30.01 5.85
N SER A 37 1.70 29.27 6.79
CA SER A 37 3.15 29.21 6.95
C SER A 37 3.82 28.54 5.74
N SER A 38 5.05 28.93 5.43
CA SER A 38 5.88 28.23 4.44
C SER A 38 6.25 26.82 4.93
N ILE A 39 6.20 25.86 4.03
CA ILE A 39 6.73 24.51 4.28
C ILE A 39 8.27 24.63 4.22
N ASP A 40 8.93 24.03 5.19
CA ASP A 40 10.37 23.88 5.22
C ASP A 40 10.75 22.71 4.28
N ASP A 41 11.33 23.04 3.13
CA ASP A 41 11.64 22.06 2.08
C ASP A 41 12.66 21.00 2.55
N GLU A 42 13.51 21.32 3.53
CA GLU A 42 14.46 20.35 4.11
C GLU A 42 13.78 19.24 4.93
N LYS A 43 12.55 19.50 5.39
CA LYS A 43 11.75 18.51 6.12
C LYS A 43 10.85 17.66 5.22
N VAL A 44 10.79 17.97 3.93
CA VAL A 44 9.92 17.22 3.01
C VAL A 44 10.58 15.90 2.65
N GLU A 45 9.96 14.79 3.09
CA GLU A 45 10.41 13.44 2.78
C GLU A 45 9.60 12.83 1.61
N LYS A 46 8.30 13.10 1.57
CA LYS A 46 7.41 12.55 0.55
C LYS A 46 6.28 13.52 0.20
N VAL A 47 5.89 13.51 -1.08
CA VAL A 47 4.74 14.27 -1.59
C VAL A 47 3.79 13.29 -2.26
N PHE A 48 2.52 13.30 -1.83
CA PHE A 48 1.47 12.47 -2.40
C PHE A 48 0.56 13.31 -3.29
N ARG A 49 0.34 12.82 -4.51
CA ARG A 49 -0.62 13.37 -5.47
C ARG A 49 -1.66 12.30 -5.74
N LEU A 50 -2.91 12.62 -5.49
CA LEU A 50 -4.04 11.72 -5.67
C LEU A 50 -5.00 12.29 -6.71
N ASP A 51 -5.66 11.41 -7.44
CA ASP A 51 -6.39 11.80 -8.65
C ASP A 51 -7.77 12.42 -8.39
N SER A 52 -8.27 12.31 -7.15
CA SER A 52 -9.57 12.87 -6.79
C SER A 52 -9.60 13.42 -5.37
N GLN A 53 -10.47 14.42 -5.15
CA GLN A 53 -10.68 14.99 -3.83
C GLN A 53 -11.20 13.94 -2.83
N ASN A 54 -12.09 13.06 -3.27
CA ASN A 54 -12.61 11.97 -2.42
C ASN A 54 -11.49 11.04 -1.92
N THR A 55 -10.56 10.65 -2.82
CA THR A 55 -9.38 9.85 -2.45
C THR A 55 -8.46 10.62 -1.52
N MET A 56 -8.27 11.91 -1.79
CA MET A 56 -7.48 12.81 -0.94
C MET A 56 -8.04 12.89 0.50
N ASP A 57 -9.35 13.08 0.63
CA ASP A 57 -9.98 13.21 1.94
C ASP A 57 -9.93 11.91 2.75
N LYS A 58 -10.16 10.76 2.11
CA LYS A 58 -9.98 9.44 2.73
C LYS A 58 -8.53 9.21 3.18
N PHE A 59 -7.56 9.61 2.37
CA PHE A 59 -6.16 9.47 2.73
C PHE A 59 -5.78 10.37 3.91
N LYS A 60 -6.28 11.60 3.96
CA LYS A 60 -6.10 12.48 5.12
C LYS A 60 -6.66 11.86 6.41
N GLU A 61 -7.88 11.30 6.36
CA GLU A 61 -8.50 10.64 7.50
C GLU A 61 -7.64 9.46 8.00
N LEU A 62 -7.13 8.65 7.09
CA LEU A 62 -6.22 7.55 7.40
C LEU A 62 -4.95 8.06 8.11
N LEU A 63 -4.33 9.12 7.59
CA LEU A 63 -3.08 9.68 8.11
C LEU A 63 -3.18 10.32 9.49
N VAL A 64 -4.38 10.70 9.95
CA VAL A 64 -4.58 11.30 11.28
C VAL A 64 -4.13 10.34 12.39
N ASN A 65 -4.40 9.05 12.24
CA ASN A 65 -4.27 8.06 13.31
C ASN A 65 -3.13 7.05 13.10
N LEU A 66 -2.49 7.05 11.93
CA LEU A 66 -1.45 6.07 11.63
C LEU A 66 -0.06 6.52 12.10
N PRO A 67 0.76 5.59 12.62
CA PRO A 67 2.17 5.84 12.83
C PRO A 67 2.86 6.25 11.52
N MET A 68 3.74 7.24 11.59
CA MET A 68 4.44 7.75 10.41
C MET A 68 5.26 6.65 9.72
N GLU A 69 5.85 5.76 10.50
CA GLU A 69 6.64 4.64 10.02
C GLU A 69 5.83 3.69 9.12
N HIS A 70 4.55 3.45 9.44
CA HIS A 70 3.67 2.60 8.61
C HIS A 70 3.36 3.27 7.26
N VAL A 71 3.18 4.59 7.26
CA VAL A 71 2.93 5.37 6.02
C VAL A 71 4.19 5.42 5.15
N GLN A 72 5.35 5.65 5.76
CA GLN A 72 6.64 5.69 5.05
C GLN A 72 6.93 4.36 4.37
N ILE A 73 6.86 3.25 5.11
CA ILE A 73 7.15 1.93 4.55
C ILE A 73 6.17 1.56 3.44
N SER A 74 4.88 1.89 3.59
CA SER A 74 3.88 1.68 2.53
C SER A 74 4.22 2.48 1.27
N ALA A 75 4.62 3.75 1.42
CA ALA A 75 5.01 4.61 0.31
C ALA A 75 6.29 4.12 -0.39
N GLU A 76 7.24 3.53 0.34
CA GLU A 76 8.45 2.93 -0.23
C GLU A 76 8.13 1.67 -1.02
N ILE A 77 7.27 0.79 -0.47
CA ILE A 77 6.79 -0.41 -1.18
C ILE A 77 6.10 -0.03 -2.49
N ILE A 78 5.20 0.97 -2.47
CA ILE A 78 4.51 1.45 -3.67
C ILE A 78 5.50 2.06 -4.67
N SER A 79 6.50 2.82 -4.19
CA SER A 79 7.55 3.36 -5.05
C SER A 79 8.36 2.27 -5.73
N TYR A 80 8.72 1.22 -4.98
CA TYR A 80 9.40 0.05 -5.51
C TYR A 80 8.55 -0.68 -6.56
N ALA A 81 7.27 -0.94 -6.25
CA ALA A 81 6.33 -1.56 -7.18
C ALA A 81 6.24 -0.79 -8.51
N LYS A 82 6.09 0.54 -8.46
CA LYS A 82 6.07 1.41 -9.64
C LYS A 82 7.35 1.33 -10.47
N GLY A 83 8.51 1.17 -9.81
CA GLY A 83 9.80 1.05 -10.49
C GLY A 83 10.01 -0.30 -11.17
N VAL A 84 9.50 -1.38 -10.56
CA VAL A 84 9.68 -2.76 -11.05
C VAL A 84 8.69 -3.10 -12.15
N LEU A 85 7.40 -2.84 -11.92
CA LEU A 85 6.33 -3.27 -12.83
C LEU A 85 6.28 -2.46 -14.13
N ASN A 86 6.80 -1.24 -14.13
CA ASN A 86 6.76 -0.33 -15.29
C ASN A 86 5.35 -0.21 -15.91
N ARG A 87 4.31 -0.27 -15.07
CA ARG A 87 2.89 -0.17 -15.40
C ARG A 87 2.24 0.93 -14.56
N PRO A 88 1.15 1.55 -15.04
CA PRO A 88 0.40 2.50 -14.23
C PRO A 88 -0.21 1.78 -13.02
N ILE A 89 -0.03 2.38 -11.85
CA ILE A 89 -0.62 1.90 -10.58
C ILE A 89 -1.55 3.00 -10.08
N ASN A 90 -2.83 2.66 -9.89
CA ASN A 90 -3.83 3.59 -9.40
C ASN A 90 -3.41 4.17 -8.03
N PRO A 91 -3.39 5.50 -7.87
CA PRO A 91 -3.00 6.17 -6.63
C PRO A 91 -3.81 5.77 -5.39
N ASN A 92 -4.98 5.19 -5.55
CA ASN A 92 -5.78 4.66 -4.44
C ASN A 92 -5.02 3.57 -3.63
N VAL A 93 -3.98 2.96 -4.21
CA VAL A 93 -3.09 2.03 -3.53
C VAL A 93 -2.43 2.63 -2.28
N TYR A 94 -2.19 3.94 -2.25
CA TYR A 94 -1.67 4.61 -1.06
C TYR A 94 -2.62 4.48 0.14
N ILE A 95 -3.93 4.43 -0.10
CA ILE A 95 -4.91 4.20 0.94
C ILE A 95 -4.98 2.72 1.28
N THR A 96 -5.25 1.89 0.28
CA THR A 96 -5.60 0.48 0.50
C THR A 96 -4.41 -0.34 1.04
N LEU A 97 -3.21 -0.09 0.54
CA LEU A 97 -2.02 -0.80 1.01
C LEU A 97 -1.54 -0.27 2.36
N THR A 98 -1.61 1.06 2.60
CA THR A 98 -1.21 1.62 3.91
C THR A 98 -2.13 1.12 5.02
N ASP A 99 -3.44 1.06 4.77
CA ASP A 99 -4.41 0.50 5.71
C ASP A 99 -4.15 -0.99 5.96
N HIS A 100 -3.90 -1.76 4.91
CA HIS A 100 -3.56 -3.18 5.03
C HIS A 100 -2.29 -3.41 5.85
N ILE A 101 -1.21 -2.69 5.56
CA ILE A 101 0.06 -2.82 6.29
C ILE A 101 -0.13 -2.48 7.77
N ASN A 102 -0.84 -1.38 8.06
CA ASN A 102 -1.15 -1.03 9.44
C ASN A 102 -1.92 -2.16 10.14
N PHE A 103 -2.97 -2.70 9.51
CA PHE A 103 -3.75 -3.79 10.04
C PHE A 103 -2.93 -5.06 10.25
N ALA A 104 -2.06 -5.43 9.29
CA ALA A 104 -1.18 -6.60 9.39
C ALA A 104 -0.19 -6.47 10.58
N LEU A 105 0.39 -5.29 10.76
CA LEU A 105 1.29 -5.00 11.87
C LEU A 105 0.58 -5.06 13.23
N GLU A 106 -0.61 -4.48 13.34
CA GLU A 106 -1.40 -4.54 14.56
C GLU A 106 -1.86 -5.97 14.89
N ARG A 107 -2.29 -6.74 13.89
CA ARG A 107 -2.64 -8.15 14.03
C ARG A 107 -1.44 -8.98 14.50
N PHE A 108 -0.26 -8.75 13.94
CA PHE A 108 0.96 -9.42 14.35
C PHE A 108 1.32 -9.11 15.82
N LYS A 109 1.24 -7.83 16.24
CA LYS A 109 1.45 -7.42 17.65
C LYS A 109 0.50 -8.15 18.60
N GLN A 110 -0.74 -8.38 18.17
CA GLN A 110 -1.74 -9.13 18.93
C GLN A 110 -1.57 -10.66 18.86
N LYS A 111 -0.50 -11.15 18.19
CA LYS A 111 -0.22 -12.58 17.99
C LYS A 111 -1.36 -13.35 17.30
N MET A 112 -2.14 -12.65 16.46
CA MET A 112 -3.19 -13.27 15.68
C MET A 112 -2.58 -13.94 14.44
N MET A 113 -2.79 -15.23 14.31
CA MET A 113 -2.34 -15.98 13.14
C MET A 113 -3.13 -15.57 11.90
N PHE A 114 -2.43 -15.47 10.79
CA PHE A 114 -3.03 -15.21 9.50
C PHE A 114 -2.49 -16.19 8.46
N THR A 115 -3.39 -16.73 7.67
CA THR A 115 -3.08 -17.55 6.50
C THR A 115 -3.87 -17.01 5.31
N ASN A 116 -3.20 -16.88 4.17
CA ASN A 116 -3.85 -16.50 2.93
C ASN A 116 -4.17 -17.76 2.12
N PRO A 117 -5.43 -18.15 1.94
CA PRO A 117 -5.80 -19.37 1.22
C PRO A 117 -5.42 -19.35 -0.26
N LEU A 118 -5.12 -18.18 -0.81
CA LEU A 118 -4.78 -17.97 -2.23
C LEU A 118 -3.28 -17.78 -2.46
N ILE A 119 -2.42 -18.06 -1.49
CA ILE A 119 -0.98 -17.82 -1.60
C ILE A 119 -0.35 -18.56 -2.80
N ARG A 120 -0.79 -19.79 -3.09
CA ARG A 120 -0.31 -20.57 -4.23
C ARG A 120 -0.69 -19.91 -5.55
N GLU A 121 -1.95 -19.55 -5.70
CA GLU A 121 -2.50 -18.92 -6.89
C GLU A 121 -1.87 -17.55 -7.14
N VAL A 122 -1.75 -16.75 -6.09
CA VAL A 122 -1.10 -15.44 -6.19
C VAL A 122 0.36 -15.59 -6.62
N ARG A 123 1.08 -16.57 -6.07
CA ARG A 123 2.47 -16.82 -6.44
C ARG A 123 2.63 -17.28 -7.88
N SER A 124 1.69 -18.10 -8.38
CA SER A 124 1.74 -18.64 -9.75
C SER A 124 1.28 -17.63 -10.79
N PHE A 125 0.16 -16.93 -10.54
CA PHE A 125 -0.47 -16.07 -11.57
C PHE A 125 -0.05 -14.60 -11.49
N TYR A 126 0.41 -14.13 -10.32
CA TYR A 126 0.85 -12.76 -10.07
C TYR A 126 2.28 -12.75 -9.53
N HIS A 127 3.17 -13.43 -10.27
CA HIS A 127 4.53 -13.71 -9.81
C HIS A 127 5.34 -12.44 -9.53
N GLU A 128 5.25 -11.43 -10.40
CA GLU A 128 5.97 -10.16 -10.24
C GLU A 128 5.48 -9.42 -8.98
N GLU A 129 4.17 -9.34 -8.80
CA GLU A 129 3.54 -8.69 -7.66
C GLU A 129 3.80 -9.47 -6.36
N TYR A 130 3.87 -10.81 -6.44
CA TYR A 130 4.24 -11.64 -5.31
C TYR A 130 5.68 -11.39 -4.85
N LEU A 131 6.62 -11.24 -5.77
CA LEU A 131 8.01 -10.85 -5.45
C LEU A 131 8.08 -9.47 -4.79
N ILE A 132 7.22 -8.53 -5.20
CA ILE A 132 7.09 -7.24 -4.52
C ILE A 132 6.55 -7.43 -3.10
N GLY A 133 5.61 -8.34 -2.91
CA GLY A 133 5.10 -8.72 -1.58
C GLY A 133 6.20 -9.32 -0.68
N GLU A 134 7.04 -10.20 -1.20
CA GLU A 134 8.20 -10.75 -0.47
C GLU A 134 9.21 -9.66 -0.10
N TYR A 135 9.51 -8.76 -1.04
CA TYR A 135 10.35 -7.60 -0.78
C TYR A 135 9.75 -6.70 0.33
N ALA A 136 8.43 -6.50 0.29
CA ALA A 136 7.73 -5.69 1.27
C ALA A 136 7.84 -6.26 2.70
N ILE A 137 7.62 -7.55 2.89
CA ILE A 137 7.76 -8.17 4.23
C ILE A 137 9.22 -8.17 4.71
N ALA A 138 10.20 -8.29 3.81
CA ALA A 138 11.62 -8.17 4.13
C ALA A 138 11.98 -6.73 4.53
N MET A 139 11.42 -5.73 3.87
CA MET A 139 11.58 -4.31 4.22
C MET A 139 10.99 -4.01 5.60
N ILE A 140 9.79 -4.53 5.90
CA ILE A 140 9.14 -4.39 7.21
C ILE A 140 10.00 -5.02 8.32
N ASP A 141 10.58 -6.20 8.08
CA ASP A 141 11.49 -6.85 9.03
C ASP A 141 12.75 -5.99 9.26
N ARG A 142 13.37 -5.49 8.19
CA ARG A 142 14.56 -4.63 8.27
C ARG A 142 14.32 -3.33 9.05
N ASP A 143 13.21 -2.64 8.77
CA ASP A 143 13.01 -1.26 9.22
C ASP A 143 12.23 -1.17 10.54
N LEU A 144 11.35 -2.13 10.80
CA LEU A 144 10.53 -2.17 12.01
C LEU A 144 10.91 -3.34 12.97
N GLY A 145 11.77 -4.29 12.54
CA GLY A 145 12.09 -5.48 13.32
C GLY A 145 10.90 -6.43 13.48
N ILE A 146 9.92 -6.37 12.58
CA ILE A 146 8.68 -7.16 12.63
C ILE A 146 8.67 -8.18 11.48
N LYS A 147 8.83 -9.45 11.83
CA LYS A 147 8.85 -10.55 10.87
C LYS A 147 7.44 -11.06 10.60
N LEU A 148 6.78 -10.46 9.62
CA LEU A 148 5.47 -10.88 9.17
C LEU A 148 5.48 -12.28 8.55
N PRO A 149 4.37 -13.05 8.62
CA PRO A 149 4.25 -14.34 7.94
C PRO A 149 4.32 -14.16 6.41
N VAL A 150 4.78 -15.19 5.72
CA VAL A 150 4.90 -15.19 4.23
C VAL A 150 3.56 -14.99 3.54
N ASP A 151 2.47 -15.37 4.17
CA ASP A 151 1.10 -15.16 3.69
C ASP A 151 0.77 -13.68 3.46
N GLU A 152 1.42 -12.76 4.17
CA GLU A 152 1.26 -11.31 3.98
C GLU A 152 1.85 -10.85 2.64
N ALA A 153 2.87 -11.54 2.12
CA ALA A 153 3.39 -11.24 0.79
C ALA A 153 2.32 -11.40 -0.29
N ALA A 154 1.50 -12.47 -0.20
CA ALA A 154 0.39 -12.67 -1.12
C ALA A 154 -0.70 -11.61 -0.96
N SER A 155 -0.99 -11.19 0.27
CA SER A 155 -1.98 -10.12 0.51
C SER A 155 -1.51 -8.78 -0.03
N ILE A 156 -0.24 -8.41 0.18
CA ILE A 156 0.37 -7.20 -0.38
C ILE A 156 0.34 -7.25 -1.91
N ALA A 157 0.71 -8.40 -2.51
CA ALA A 157 0.64 -8.62 -3.95
C ALA A 157 -0.76 -8.33 -4.51
N LEU A 158 -1.81 -8.83 -3.88
CA LEU A 158 -3.19 -8.59 -4.31
C LEU A 158 -3.58 -7.09 -4.25
N HIS A 159 -3.05 -6.31 -3.31
CA HIS A 159 -3.24 -4.86 -3.30
C HIS A 159 -2.57 -4.18 -4.50
N ILE A 160 -1.39 -4.65 -4.91
CA ILE A 160 -0.71 -4.15 -6.10
C ILE A 160 -1.50 -4.53 -7.37
N VAL A 161 -1.89 -5.80 -7.52
CA VAL A 161 -2.73 -6.29 -8.62
C VAL A 161 -4.01 -5.44 -8.76
N ASN A 162 -4.73 -5.20 -7.66
CA ASN A 162 -5.92 -4.35 -7.70
C ASN A 162 -5.66 -2.95 -8.23
N ALA A 163 -4.52 -2.39 -7.86
CA ALA A 163 -4.16 -1.04 -8.28
C ALA A 163 -3.70 -0.98 -9.74
N GLU A 164 -3.14 -2.06 -10.29
CA GLU A 164 -2.81 -2.17 -11.71
C GLU A 164 -4.04 -2.30 -12.60
N TYR A 165 -5.00 -3.10 -12.17
CA TYR A 165 -6.23 -3.36 -12.95
C TYR A 165 -7.37 -2.40 -12.62
N ASP A 166 -7.16 -1.45 -11.72
CA ASP A 166 -8.19 -0.55 -11.18
C ASP A 166 -9.46 -1.30 -10.72
N ALA A 167 -9.25 -2.46 -10.11
CA ALA A 167 -10.29 -3.40 -9.73
C ALA A 167 -10.57 -3.34 -8.21
N PRO A 168 -11.83 -3.54 -7.78
CA PRO A 168 -12.14 -3.75 -6.37
C PRO A 168 -11.49 -5.05 -5.85
N MET A 169 -10.96 -5.03 -4.61
CA MET A 169 -10.33 -6.20 -3.97
C MET A 169 -11.21 -7.46 -4.03
N GLY A 170 -12.51 -7.30 -3.82
CA GLY A 170 -13.45 -8.41 -3.86
C GLY A 170 -13.53 -9.09 -5.23
N ASP A 171 -13.34 -8.37 -6.31
CA ASP A 171 -13.38 -8.94 -7.66
C ASP A 171 -12.09 -9.66 -8.01
N THR A 172 -10.93 -9.13 -7.62
CA THR A 172 -9.65 -9.81 -7.77
C THR A 172 -9.62 -11.12 -6.98
N ILE A 173 -10.11 -11.13 -5.75
CA ILE A 173 -10.24 -12.36 -4.95
C ILE A 173 -11.16 -13.37 -5.64
N LYS A 174 -12.31 -12.94 -6.18
CA LYS A 174 -13.23 -13.84 -6.91
C LYS A 174 -12.58 -14.44 -8.15
N ILE A 175 -11.88 -13.62 -8.94
CA ILE A 175 -11.16 -14.07 -10.14
C ILE A 175 -10.08 -15.07 -9.75
N THR A 176 -9.28 -14.80 -8.73
CA THR A 176 -8.23 -15.70 -8.26
C THR A 176 -8.79 -17.02 -7.75
N ASN A 177 -9.90 -16.98 -6.99
CA ASN A 177 -10.63 -18.20 -6.58
C ASN A 177 -11.18 -19.00 -7.78
N LEU A 178 -11.70 -18.31 -8.80
CA LEU A 178 -12.19 -18.97 -10.01
C LEU A 178 -11.05 -19.66 -10.76
N ILE A 179 -9.90 -19.01 -10.88
CA ILE A 179 -8.70 -19.60 -11.47
C ILE A 179 -8.29 -20.86 -10.70
N GLN A 180 -8.28 -20.80 -9.37
CA GLN A 180 -8.01 -21.97 -8.53
C GLN A 180 -8.96 -23.12 -8.84
N GLN A 181 -10.27 -22.90 -8.83
CA GLN A 181 -11.27 -23.93 -9.10
C GLN A 181 -11.11 -24.55 -10.48
N VAL A 182 -10.85 -23.72 -11.51
CA VAL A 182 -10.60 -24.20 -12.88
C VAL A 182 -9.33 -25.04 -12.94
N SER A 183 -8.25 -24.59 -12.29
CA SER A 183 -6.98 -25.30 -12.22
C SER A 183 -7.14 -26.67 -11.54
N GLU A 184 -7.84 -26.74 -10.42
CA GLU A 184 -8.12 -27.97 -9.70
C GLU A 184 -8.89 -28.99 -10.58
N VAL A 185 -9.92 -28.54 -11.31
CA VAL A 185 -10.67 -29.39 -12.24
C VAL A 185 -9.79 -29.93 -13.37
N VAL A 186 -8.91 -29.08 -13.92
CA VAL A 186 -7.98 -29.49 -14.98
C VAL A 186 -6.93 -30.47 -14.44
N GLU A 187 -6.35 -30.18 -13.28
CA GLU A 187 -5.39 -31.06 -12.61
C GLU A 187 -6.01 -32.48 -12.35
N GLU A 188 -7.23 -32.50 -11.85
CA GLU A 188 -7.95 -33.77 -11.56
C GLU A 188 -8.27 -34.53 -12.84
N TYR A 189 -8.84 -33.83 -13.85
CA TYR A 189 -9.26 -34.48 -15.09
C TYR A 189 -8.10 -35.10 -15.88
N PHE A 190 -6.98 -34.38 -15.97
CA PHE A 190 -5.80 -34.82 -16.72
C PHE A 190 -4.77 -35.56 -15.87
N ASN A 191 -4.99 -35.67 -14.55
CA ASN A 191 -4.05 -36.24 -13.57
C ASN A 191 -2.65 -35.60 -13.68
N ILE A 192 -2.57 -34.26 -13.76
CA ILE A 192 -1.36 -33.48 -13.85
C ILE A 192 -1.30 -32.48 -12.68
N LYS A 193 -0.15 -31.82 -12.51
CA LYS A 193 -0.01 -30.62 -11.69
C LYS A 193 0.28 -29.44 -12.61
N LEU A 194 -0.42 -28.34 -12.41
CA LEU A 194 -0.15 -27.08 -13.07
C LEU A 194 0.84 -26.31 -12.19
N ASP A 195 1.98 -25.91 -12.78
CA ASP A 195 3.03 -25.12 -12.13
C ASP A 195 2.73 -23.63 -12.21
#